data_85db5c5d126647d5009f101b79f6b802
#
_entry.id   85db5c5d126647d5009f101b79f6b802
#
_cell.length_a   1.000
_cell.length_b   1.000
_cell.length_c   1.000
_cell.angle_alpha   90.00
_cell.angle_beta   90.00
_cell.angle_gamma   90.00
#
_symmetry.space_group_name_H-M   'P 1'
#
loop_
_entity.id
_entity.type
_entity.pdbx_description
1 polymer ?
#
loop_
_entity_poly.entity_id
_entity_poly.type
_entity_poly.pdbx_seq_one_letter_code
_entity_poly.pdbx_strand_id
1 'polypeptide(L)'
;MSRISRVYAAVVLPSVFLAIVAACLFVSRTSADEHAASAPIVSVLHIDGDVEPILATYLDQGLSDAAQRHATLVVITMDTPGGLSDSMKDIVQHILVSSVPVAVYITPTGARGASAGFYILLSADIAAMSPATHTGAASPIMVIGGIPTQLDEVFRKKINQDAMAFLRSFTEKRGRNPTLAETAITDAKAFTEKEALDAKMIDLVATSVDDLLRQLDGRTITRFDGTKVTLALHNATQTSFELSAREKFLSRIVEPDIFFVLLILGVLGLYTEFTHPGVIAPGVIGGICLVLALYAMHFLPVNLAGVFLILLALAFFIMEAKFTSHGVLVAGGIVSMLLGAMFLIRSPLTGFGVSFFVALAVTLPTAIIAVFLMTMVLRSRKWKPATGKEELLGEQGTVVEALAENAEAMIRIHGELWRAQSSQPLTPGVTVKVVRIDGLKLFVQPL
;
A
#
# COMPACT_ATOMS: atom_id res chain seq x y z
N MET A 1 -0.74 59.48 -27.78
CA MET A 1 0.43 58.75 -27.28
C MET A 1 1.51 59.74 -26.93
N SER A 2 1.76 59.92 -25.65
CA SER A 2 2.58 61.01 -25.10
C SER A 2 4.08 60.80 -25.35
N ARG A 3 4.83 61.90 -25.45
CA ARG A 3 6.29 61.90 -25.66
C ARG A 3 7.07 61.05 -24.63
N ILE A 4 6.47 60.74 -23.49
CA ILE A 4 7.06 59.95 -22.40
C ILE A 4 7.15 58.45 -22.77
N SER A 5 6.18 57.87 -23.53
CA SER A 5 6.23 56.50 -23.94
C SER A 5 7.32 56.16 -24.97
N ARG A 6 7.76 57.15 -25.75
CA ARG A 6 8.84 56.98 -26.74
C ARG A 6 10.24 57.06 -26.11
N VAL A 7 10.42 57.77 -25.02
CA VAL A 7 11.70 57.86 -24.30
C VAL A 7 11.93 56.56 -23.50
N TYR A 8 10.89 55.98 -22.90
CA TYR A 8 10.98 54.67 -22.21
C TYR A 8 11.36 53.52 -23.16
N ALA A 9 10.78 53.51 -24.36
CA ALA A 9 11.09 52.46 -25.35
C ALA A 9 12.50 52.60 -25.96
N ALA A 10 13.04 53.83 -26.07
CA ALA A 10 14.31 54.05 -26.73
C ALA A 10 15.54 53.89 -25.80
N VAL A 11 15.37 54.03 -24.48
CA VAL A 11 16.50 54.01 -23.54
C VAL A 11 16.46 52.83 -22.59
N VAL A 12 15.28 52.41 -22.12
CA VAL A 12 15.14 51.32 -21.11
C VAL A 12 15.25 49.92 -21.74
N LEU A 13 14.64 49.69 -22.93
CA LEU A 13 14.74 48.39 -23.59
C LEU A 13 16.17 48.00 -23.99
N PRO A 14 17.00 48.88 -24.59
CA PRO A 14 18.39 48.52 -24.94
C PRO A 14 19.28 48.27 -23.73
N SER A 15 19.05 49.02 -22.64
CA SER A 15 19.84 48.86 -21.41
C SER A 15 19.53 47.57 -20.66
N VAL A 16 18.26 47.13 -20.63
CA VAL A 16 17.84 45.83 -20.08
C VAL A 16 18.36 44.67 -20.93
N PHE A 17 18.32 44.80 -22.26
CA PHE A 17 18.87 43.79 -23.17
C PHE A 17 20.38 43.67 -23.05
N LEU A 18 21.10 44.78 -22.91
CA LEU A 18 22.56 44.79 -22.70
C LEU A 18 22.94 44.21 -21.34
N ALA A 19 22.14 44.42 -20.31
CA ALA A 19 22.34 43.84 -18.97
C ALA A 19 22.12 42.33 -18.98
N ILE A 20 21.11 41.82 -19.71
CA ILE A 20 20.85 40.39 -19.87
C ILE A 20 21.96 39.70 -20.69
N VAL A 21 22.43 40.33 -21.78
CA VAL A 21 23.53 39.81 -22.59
C VAL A 21 24.84 39.84 -21.78
N ALA A 22 25.13 40.87 -21.00
CA ALA A 22 26.28 40.91 -20.11
C ALA A 22 26.20 39.85 -19.00
N ALA A 23 25.00 39.62 -18.40
CA ALA A 23 24.80 38.56 -17.44
C ALA A 23 24.97 37.14 -18.05
N CYS A 24 24.49 36.93 -19.28
CA CYS A 24 24.70 35.67 -20.00
C CYS A 24 26.17 35.43 -20.38
N LEU A 25 26.93 36.49 -20.71
CA LEU A 25 28.37 36.41 -21.00
C LEU A 25 29.22 36.24 -19.73
N PHE A 26 28.73 36.68 -18.56
CA PHE A 26 29.41 36.49 -17.28
C PHE A 26 29.22 35.06 -16.74
N VAL A 27 28.07 34.43 -16.99
CA VAL A 27 27.81 33.01 -16.65
C VAL A 27 28.66 32.03 -17.48
N SER A 28 29.15 32.47 -18.65
CA SER A 28 29.96 31.61 -19.53
C SER A 28 31.47 31.63 -19.24
N ARG A 29 31.94 32.30 -18.20
CA ARG A 29 33.40 32.45 -17.91
C ARG A 29 33.88 31.85 -16.58
N THR A 30 33.06 31.09 -15.89
CA THR A 30 33.48 30.39 -14.66
C THR A 30 33.33 28.90 -14.81
N SER A 31 34.07 28.31 -15.73
CA SER A 31 34.31 26.85 -15.77
C SER A 31 35.67 26.59 -16.44
N ALA A 32 36.71 27.13 -15.85
CA ALA A 32 38.00 26.50 -15.90
C ALA A 32 38.11 25.66 -14.61
N ASP A 33 37.44 24.52 -14.59
CA ASP A 33 37.62 23.53 -13.54
C ASP A 33 39.07 22.98 -13.64
N GLU A 34 39.87 23.37 -12.67
CA GLU A 34 40.93 22.50 -12.20
C GLU A 34 40.24 21.15 -11.88
N HIS A 35 40.59 20.11 -12.63
CA HIS A 35 40.31 18.72 -12.30
C HIS A 35 41.09 18.39 -11.02
N ALA A 36 40.68 18.88 -9.90
CA ALA A 36 40.88 18.21 -8.63
C ALA A 36 40.17 16.86 -8.79
N ALA A 37 40.92 15.76 -8.89
CA ALA A 37 40.37 14.42 -8.98
C ALA A 37 39.36 14.28 -7.81
N SER A 38 38.09 14.36 -8.12
CA SER A 38 37.04 14.18 -7.13
C SER A 38 37.21 12.79 -6.53
N ALA A 39 37.16 12.69 -5.21
CA ALA A 39 37.27 11.39 -4.54
C ALA A 39 36.29 10.41 -5.20
N PRO A 40 36.74 9.16 -5.42
CA PRO A 40 35.87 8.16 -6.04
C PRO A 40 34.59 7.98 -5.23
N ILE A 41 33.47 7.84 -5.90
CA ILE A 41 32.15 7.70 -5.28
C ILE A 41 31.79 6.22 -5.21
N VAL A 42 31.40 5.75 -4.02
CA VAL A 42 30.81 4.43 -3.81
C VAL A 42 29.35 4.63 -3.41
N SER A 43 28.44 4.14 -4.24
CA SER A 43 27.01 4.17 -3.93
C SER A 43 26.64 2.94 -3.10
N VAL A 44 26.01 3.14 -1.94
CA VAL A 44 25.57 2.04 -1.06
C VAL A 44 24.06 1.90 -1.13
N LEU A 45 23.59 0.71 -1.49
CA LEU A 45 22.19 0.31 -1.53
C LEU A 45 21.94 -0.76 -0.47
N HIS A 46 20.69 -0.88 -0.01
CA HIS A 46 20.35 -1.80 1.07
C HIS A 46 19.24 -2.76 0.65
N ILE A 47 19.44 -4.05 0.90
CA ILE A 47 18.40 -5.09 0.88
C ILE A 47 18.22 -5.55 2.32
N ASP A 48 17.07 -5.22 2.92
CA ASP A 48 16.71 -5.65 4.27
C ASP A 48 15.26 -6.19 4.21
N GLY A 49 15.10 -7.49 4.46
CA GLY A 49 13.82 -8.18 4.36
C GLY A 49 13.55 -8.87 3.03
N ASP A 50 12.27 -9.01 2.66
CA ASP A 50 11.83 -9.82 1.53
C ASP A 50 12.13 -9.18 0.17
N VAL A 51 12.50 -10.02 -0.81
CA VAL A 51 12.73 -9.59 -2.20
C VAL A 51 11.40 -9.41 -2.93
N GLU A 52 10.96 -8.17 -3.03
CA GLU A 52 9.66 -7.73 -3.54
C GLU A 52 9.79 -6.79 -4.74
N PRO A 53 8.69 -6.50 -5.48
CA PRO A 53 8.72 -5.59 -6.62
C PRO A 53 9.21 -4.17 -6.28
N ILE A 54 8.90 -3.68 -5.07
CA ILE A 54 9.37 -2.37 -4.61
C ILE A 54 10.88 -2.36 -4.45
N LEU A 55 11.45 -3.43 -3.88
CA LEU A 55 12.89 -3.59 -3.74
C LEU A 55 13.58 -3.63 -5.10
N ALA A 56 13.00 -4.34 -6.08
CA ALA A 56 13.53 -4.37 -7.45
C ALA A 56 13.54 -2.96 -8.07
N THR A 57 12.46 -2.20 -7.90
CA THR A 57 12.38 -0.81 -8.36
C THR A 57 13.40 0.11 -7.65
N TYR A 58 13.56 -0.04 -6.34
CA TYR A 58 14.56 0.70 -5.55
C TYR A 58 15.99 0.45 -6.05
N LEU A 59 16.33 -0.81 -6.31
CA LEU A 59 17.68 -1.17 -6.80
C LEU A 59 17.91 -0.67 -8.23
N ASP A 60 16.92 -0.74 -9.12
CA ASP A 60 17.01 -0.18 -10.47
C ASP A 60 17.28 1.33 -10.42
N GLN A 61 16.55 2.07 -9.61
CA GLN A 61 16.74 3.50 -9.43
C GLN A 61 18.11 3.82 -8.83
N GLY A 62 18.54 3.05 -7.82
CA GLY A 62 19.84 3.23 -7.18
C GLY A 62 21.02 2.94 -8.12
N LEU A 63 20.91 1.90 -8.96
CA LEU A 63 21.89 1.61 -9.99
C LEU A 63 21.94 2.70 -11.06
N SER A 64 20.79 3.22 -11.46
CA SER A 64 20.67 4.34 -12.40
C SER A 64 21.25 5.64 -11.82
N ASP A 65 20.99 5.98 -10.56
CA ASP A 65 21.57 7.14 -9.87
C ASP A 65 23.09 7.00 -9.74
N ALA A 66 23.59 5.82 -9.38
CA ALA A 66 25.02 5.54 -9.31
C ALA A 66 25.70 5.76 -10.68
N ALA A 67 25.06 5.33 -11.78
CA ALA A 67 25.55 5.57 -13.12
C ALA A 67 25.58 7.07 -13.48
N GLN A 68 24.54 7.81 -13.15
CA GLN A 68 24.46 9.27 -13.39
C GLN A 68 25.51 10.05 -12.59
N ARG A 69 25.82 9.59 -11.38
CA ARG A 69 26.87 10.18 -10.54
C ARG A 69 28.27 9.71 -10.88
N HIS A 70 28.42 8.86 -11.89
CA HIS A 70 29.70 8.25 -12.26
C HIS A 70 30.37 7.53 -11.07
N ALA A 71 29.59 6.80 -10.28
CA ALA A 71 30.11 6.03 -9.17
C ALA A 71 31.12 4.98 -9.66
N THR A 72 32.17 4.78 -8.88
CA THR A 72 33.22 3.80 -9.17
C THR A 72 32.78 2.38 -8.86
N LEU A 73 31.91 2.23 -7.85
CA LEU A 73 31.36 0.96 -7.38
C LEU A 73 29.99 1.18 -6.76
N VAL A 74 29.07 0.25 -6.96
CA VAL A 74 27.86 0.10 -6.15
C VAL A 74 28.08 -1.05 -5.17
N VAL A 75 27.81 -0.83 -3.89
CA VAL A 75 27.79 -1.86 -2.85
C VAL A 75 26.35 -2.08 -2.44
N ILE A 76 25.83 -3.28 -2.66
CA ILE A 76 24.51 -3.71 -2.19
C ILE A 76 24.72 -4.51 -0.90
N THR A 77 24.42 -3.93 0.25
CA THR A 77 24.37 -4.66 1.52
C THR A 77 23.10 -5.47 1.62
N MET A 78 23.18 -6.72 2.09
CA MET A 78 22.04 -7.63 2.00
C MET A 78 21.84 -8.46 3.28
N ASP A 79 20.60 -8.45 3.81
CA ASP A 79 20.04 -9.40 4.76
C ASP A 79 18.62 -9.78 4.31
N THR A 80 18.46 -10.97 3.70
CA THR A 80 17.18 -11.40 3.16
C THR A 80 16.93 -12.89 3.35
N PRO A 81 15.68 -13.28 3.72
CA PRO A 81 15.26 -14.67 3.69
C PRO A 81 14.95 -15.18 2.28
N GLY A 82 14.87 -14.28 1.29
CA GLY A 82 14.43 -14.55 -0.07
C GLY A 82 13.25 -13.69 -0.49
N GLY A 83 12.44 -14.16 -1.44
CA GLY A 83 11.27 -13.43 -1.92
C GLY A 83 10.71 -13.93 -3.23
N LEU A 84 10.06 -13.04 -3.96
CA LEU A 84 9.40 -13.36 -5.21
C LEU A 84 10.41 -13.63 -6.34
N SER A 85 10.16 -14.72 -7.08
CA SER A 85 11.04 -15.15 -8.19
C SER A 85 11.15 -14.09 -9.28
N ASP A 86 10.05 -13.40 -9.61
CA ASP A 86 10.06 -12.38 -10.65
C ASP A 86 10.87 -11.17 -10.22
N SER A 87 10.68 -10.67 -9.00
CA SER A 87 11.48 -9.58 -8.43
C SER A 87 12.98 -9.93 -8.37
N MET A 88 13.31 -11.16 -7.99
CA MET A 88 14.69 -11.66 -8.00
C MET A 88 15.28 -11.65 -9.41
N LYS A 89 14.53 -12.14 -10.41
CA LYS A 89 14.98 -12.11 -11.82
C LYS A 89 15.24 -10.70 -12.32
N ASP A 90 14.35 -9.76 -12.01
CA ASP A 90 14.51 -8.35 -12.37
C ASP A 90 15.78 -7.76 -11.75
N ILE A 91 16.00 -7.98 -10.44
CA ILE A 91 17.21 -7.51 -9.75
C ILE A 91 18.47 -8.11 -10.38
N VAL A 92 18.50 -9.41 -10.63
CA VAL A 92 19.62 -10.08 -11.28
C VAL A 92 19.88 -9.47 -12.64
N GLN A 93 18.84 -9.22 -13.46
CA GLN A 93 19.01 -8.59 -14.78
C GLN A 93 19.60 -7.19 -14.66
N HIS A 94 19.12 -6.35 -13.74
CA HIS A 94 19.64 -5.00 -13.53
C HIS A 94 21.12 -5.03 -13.10
N ILE A 95 21.51 -5.97 -12.23
CA ILE A 95 22.92 -6.15 -11.84
C ILE A 95 23.78 -6.56 -13.04
N LEU A 96 23.32 -7.51 -13.85
CA LEU A 96 24.08 -8.02 -15.02
C LEU A 96 24.32 -6.96 -16.09
N VAL A 97 23.36 -6.02 -16.30
CA VAL A 97 23.44 -4.96 -17.31
C VAL A 97 23.91 -3.62 -16.75
N SER A 98 24.15 -3.52 -15.44
CA SER A 98 24.60 -2.29 -14.80
C SER A 98 25.84 -1.73 -15.50
N SER A 99 25.91 -0.43 -15.73
CA SER A 99 27.10 0.24 -16.28
C SER A 99 28.20 0.44 -15.23
N VAL A 100 27.81 0.44 -13.93
CA VAL A 100 28.74 0.55 -12.80
C VAL A 100 29.02 -0.83 -12.22
N PRO A 101 30.24 -1.16 -11.82
CA PRO A 101 30.55 -2.39 -11.08
C PRO A 101 29.67 -2.55 -9.84
N VAL A 102 29.16 -3.78 -9.60
CA VAL A 102 28.28 -4.08 -8.46
C VAL A 102 28.92 -5.11 -7.54
N ALA A 103 29.09 -4.76 -6.27
CA ALA A 103 29.41 -5.68 -5.20
C ALA A 103 28.16 -6.00 -4.37
N VAL A 104 27.80 -7.26 -4.20
CA VAL A 104 26.78 -7.69 -3.24
C VAL A 104 27.47 -8.24 -2.01
N TYR A 105 27.09 -7.71 -0.84
CA TYR A 105 27.73 -7.99 0.43
C TYR A 105 26.71 -8.39 1.49
N ILE A 106 26.72 -9.65 1.90
CA ILE A 106 25.86 -10.14 2.98
C ILE A 106 26.40 -9.64 4.32
N THR A 107 25.67 -8.78 4.98
CA THR A 107 26.01 -8.07 6.22
C THR A 107 24.74 -7.59 6.93
N PRO A 108 24.73 -7.37 8.24
CA PRO A 108 25.80 -7.54 9.23
C PRO A 108 26.09 -8.99 9.61
N THR A 109 26.98 -9.20 10.56
CA THR A 109 27.20 -10.50 11.21
C THR A 109 25.87 -11.11 11.67
N GLY A 110 25.61 -12.37 11.29
CA GLY A 110 24.33 -13.06 11.51
C GLY A 110 23.31 -12.90 10.38
N ALA A 111 23.54 -12.00 9.42
CA ALA A 111 22.71 -11.82 8.23
C ALA A 111 22.73 -13.04 7.30
N ARG A 112 21.76 -13.08 6.41
CA ARG A 112 21.62 -14.14 5.41
C ARG A 112 21.33 -13.59 4.02
N GLY A 113 21.80 -14.32 3.02
CA GLY A 113 21.38 -14.14 1.62
C GLY A 113 20.73 -15.42 1.13
N ALA A 114 19.54 -15.76 1.66
CA ALA A 114 18.89 -17.03 1.39
C ALA A 114 17.94 -16.94 0.17
N SER A 115 17.68 -18.08 -0.49
CA SER A 115 16.72 -18.20 -1.58
C SER A 115 17.01 -17.19 -2.70
N ALA A 116 16.12 -16.20 -2.96
CA ALA A 116 16.35 -15.13 -3.94
C ALA A 116 17.67 -14.38 -3.71
N GLY A 117 18.07 -14.17 -2.43
CA GLY A 117 19.34 -13.54 -2.08
C GLY A 117 20.56 -14.28 -2.59
N PHE A 118 20.50 -15.61 -2.69
CA PHE A 118 21.58 -16.42 -3.26
C PHE A 118 21.82 -16.12 -4.75
N TYR A 119 20.74 -15.99 -5.55
CA TYR A 119 20.85 -15.62 -6.96
C TYR A 119 21.42 -14.21 -7.12
N ILE A 120 20.92 -13.26 -6.28
CA ILE A 120 21.39 -11.86 -6.30
C ILE A 120 22.89 -11.81 -5.97
N LEU A 121 23.32 -12.51 -4.92
CA LEU A 121 24.73 -12.58 -4.54
C LEU A 121 25.61 -13.09 -5.70
N LEU A 122 25.21 -14.20 -6.33
CA LEU A 122 26.01 -14.84 -7.37
C LEU A 122 25.96 -14.11 -8.72
N SER A 123 25.02 -13.20 -8.92
CA SER A 123 24.93 -12.37 -10.13
C SER A 123 25.91 -11.18 -10.13
N ALA A 124 26.38 -10.76 -8.94
CA ALA A 124 27.24 -9.58 -8.78
C ALA A 124 28.62 -9.71 -9.44
N ASP A 125 29.25 -8.58 -9.77
CA ASP A 125 30.65 -8.54 -10.18
C ASP A 125 31.57 -9.03 -9.05
N ILE A 126 31.21 -8.67 -7.81
CA ILE A 126 31.90 -9.05 -6.60
C ILE A 126 30.86 -9.59 -5.62
N ALA A 127 31.05 -10.81 -5.14
CA ALA A 127 30.24 -11.44 -4.08
C ALA A 127 31.05 -11.48 -2.79
N ALA A 128 30.53 -10.90 -1.73
CA ALA A 128 31.18 -10.84 -0.43
C ALA A 128 30.25 -11.22 0.71
N MET A 129 30.78 -11.71 1.80
CA MET A 129 30.02 -12.06 3.01
C MET A 129 30.77 -11.57 4.26
N SER A 130 29.99 -11.20 5.29
CA SER A 130 30.51 -10.98 6.65
C SER A 130 30.80 -12.31 7.36
N PRO A 131 31.67 -12.33 8.37
CA PRO A 131 31.81 -13.46 9.25
C PRO A 131 30.50 -13.86 9.93
N ALA A 132 30.26 -15.16 10.10
CA ALA A 132 29.06 -15.75 10.69
C ALA A 132 27.77 -15.41 9.93
N THR A 133 27.84 -15.24 8.62
CA THR A 133 26.69 -15.13 7.71
C THR A 133 26.50 -16.42 6.92
N HIS A 134 25.36 -16.58 6.26
CA HIS A 134 25.11 -17.75 5.42
C HIS A 134 24.29 -17.39 4.17
N THR A 135 24.37 -18.28 3.16
CA THR A 135 23.67 -18.11 1.88
C THR A 135 23.26 -19.49 1.34
N GLY A 136 22.40 -19.53 0.32
CA GLY A 136 21.92 -20.77 -0.27
C GLY A 136 20.45 -21.04 -0.01
N ALA A 137 20.07 -22.31 0.22
CA ALA A 137 18.68 -22.75 0.43
C ALA A 137 17.72 -22.19 -0.64
N ALA A 138 18.07 -22.35 -1.91
CA ALA A 138 17.48 -21.64 -3.05
C ALA A 138 16.50 -22.49 -3.86
N SER A 139 15.96 -23.58 -3.28
CA SER A 139 14.92 -24.40 -3.91
C SER A 139 13.65 -23.59 -4.14
N PRO A 140 13.10 -23.52 -5.37
CA PRO A 140 11.83 -22.87 -5.63
C PRO A 140 10.67 -23.50 -4.85
N ILE A 141 9.87 -22.66 -4.20
CA ILE A 141 8.67 -23.08 -3.48
C ILE A 141 7.46 -22.50 -4.22
N MET A 142 6.48 -23.35 -4.55
CA MET A 142 5.22 -22.88 -5.09
C MET A 142 4.20 -22.71 -3.97
N VAL A 143 3.52 -21.56 -3.96
CA VAL A 143 2.49 -21.25 -2.99
C VAL A 143 1.20 -20.93 -3.72
N ILE A 144 0.11 -21.62 -3.39
CA ILE A 144 -1.23 -21.39 -3.93
C ILE A 144 -2.13 -20.97 -2.78
N GLY A 145 -2.68 -19.76 -2.86
CA GLY A 145 -3.56 -19.20 -1.81
C GLY A 145 -2.89 -19.01 -0.44
N GLY A 146 -1.58 -18.74 -0.41
CA GLY A 146 -0.83 -18.56 0.84
C GLY A 146 -0.34 -19.87 1.49
N ILE A 147 -0.63 -21.03 0.90
CA ILE A 147 -0.26 -22.35 1.44
C ILE A 147 0.82 -22.95 0.55
N PRO A 148 1.99 -23.37 1.11
CA PRO A 148 2.97 -24.13 0.37
C PRO A 148 2.32 -25.41 -0.18
N THR A 149 2.33 -25.56 -1.50
CA THR A 149 1.67 -26.68 -2.18
C THR A 149 2.71 -27.71 -2.59
N GLN A 150 2.45 -28.97 -2.27
CA GLN A 150 3.25 -30.06 -2.80
C GLN A 150 2.99 -30.18 -4.30
N LEU A 151 4.04 -29.93 -5.08
CA LEU A 151 4.00 -30.10 -6.52
C LEU A 151 4.13 -31.56 -6.89
N ASP A 152 3.45 -31.92 -7.99
CA ASP A 152 3.76 -33.16 -8.71
C ASP A 152 5.27 -33.24 -9.02
N GLU A 153 5.84 -34.42 -8.93
CA GLU A 153 7.30 -34.63 -9.07
C GLU A 153 7.83 -34.14 -10.41
N VAL A 154 7.09 -34.32 -11.49
CA VAL A 154 7.46 -33.89 -12.84
C VAL A 154 7.51 -32.35 -12.91
N PHE A 155 6.51 -31.70 -12.32
CA PHE A 155 6.45 -30.24 -12.32
C PHE A 155 7.54 -29.61 -11.45
N ARG A 156 7.80 -30.17 -10.25
CA ARG A 156 8.91 -29.77 -9.39
C ARG A 156 10.25 -29.89 -10.10
N LYS A 157 10.49 -31.02 -10.80
CA LYS A 157 11.70 -31.25 -11.59
C LYS A 157 11.86 -30.21 -12.69
N LYS A 158 10.77 -29.83 -13.37
CA LYS A 158 10.79 -28.79 -14.41
C LYS A 158 11.18 -27.43 -13.85
N ILE A 159 10.59 -27.00 -12.72
CA ILE A 159 10.90 -25.72 -12.08
C ILE A 159 12.34 -25.70 -11.60
N ASN A 160 12.83 -26.77 -10.98
CA ASN A 160 14.21 -26.85 -10.52
C ASN A 160 15.19 -26.78 -11.70
N GLN A 161 14.91 -27.44 -12.82
CA GLN A 161 15.77 -27.39 -14.02
C GLN A 161 15.82 -25.97 -14.62
N ASP A 162 14.69 -25.25 -14.67
CA ASP A 162 14.66 -23.85 -15.10
C ASP A 162 15.50 -22.96 -14.17
N ALA A 163 15.31 -23.11 -12.86
CA ALA A 163 16.05 -22.37 -11.84
C ALA A 163 17.56 -22.63 -11.90
N MET A 164 17.98 -23.90 -12.11
CA MET A 164 19.38 -24.26 -12.29
C MET A 164 19.97 -23.68 -13.58
N ALA A 165 19.23 -23.76 -14.70
CA ALA A 165 19.68 -23.18 -15.95
C ALA A 165 19.86 -21.66 -15.85
N PHE A 166 18.91 -20.98 -15.19
CA PHE A 166 19.03 -19.54 -14.92
C PHE A 166 20.25 -19.23 -14.05
N LEU A 167 20.45 -19.94 -12.94
CA LEU A 167 21.62 -19.76 -12.07
C LEU A 167 22.93 -19.98 -12.83
N ARG A 168 23.02 -21.04 -13.60
CA ARG A 168 24.21 -21.40 -14.39
C ARG A 168 24.58 -20.33 -15.42
N SER A 169 23.58 -19.71 -16.04
CA SER A 169 23.76 -18.75 -17.12
C SER A 169 24.66 -17.56 -16.76
N PHE A 170 24.71 -17.17 -15.49
CA PHE A 170 25.56 -16.08 -15.02
C PHE A 170 26.70 -16.54 -14.10
N THR A 171 26.55 -17.62 -13.31
CA THR A 171 27.59 -18.10 -12.42
C THR A 171 28.86 -18.56 -13.19
N GLU A 172 28.69 -19.25 -14.30
CA GLU A 172 29.79 -19.65 -15.16
C GLU A 172 30.57 -18.44 -15.71
N LYS A 173 29.86 -17.42 -16.22
CA LYS A 173 30.48 -16.19 -16.73
C LYS A 173 31.17 -15.38 -15.63
N ARG A 174 30.72 -15.47 -14.39
CA ARG A 174 31.33 -14.84 -13.21
C ARG A 174 32.53 -15.64 -12.69
N GLY A 175 32.82 -16.81 -13.25
CA GLY A 175 33.90 -17.70 -12.80
C GLY A 175 33.62 -18.36 -11.45
N ARG A 176 32.36 -18.40 -11.03
CA ARG A 176 31.92 -19.10 -9.83
C ARG A 176 31.62 -20.56 -10.09
N ASN A 177 31.59 -21.39 -9.04
CA ASN A 177 31.37 -22.83 -9.13
C ASN A 177 29.87 -23.16 -9.36
N PRO A 178 29.40 -23.44 -10.59
CA PRO A 178 27.99 -23.67 -10.85
C PRO A 178 27.51 -24.99 -10.26
N THR A 179 28.34 -26.03 -10.25
CA THR A 179 27.96 -27.37 -9.77
C THR A 179 27.59 -27.36 -8.28
N LEU A 180 28.40 -26.68 -7.46
CA LEU A 180 28.08 -26.54 -6.03
C LEU A 180 26.92 -25.56 -5.79
N ALA A 181 26.82 -24.49 -6.60
CA ALA A 181 25.71 -23.56 -6.50
C ALA A 181 24.35 -24.24 -6.80
N GLU A 182 24.30 -25.18 -7.74
CA GLU A 182 23.09 -25.95 -8.06
C GLU A 182 22.60 -26.81 -6.89
N THR A 183 23.47 -27.23 -5.96
CA THR A 183 23.05 -27.99 -4.76
C THR A 183 22.16 -27.15 -3.81
N ALA A 184 22.27 -25.80 -3.88
CA ALA A 184 21.35 -24.94 -3.14
C ALA A 184 19.89 -25.06 -3.65
N ILE A 185 19.72 -25.50 -4.92
CA ILE A 185 18.41 -25.69 -5.55
C ILE A 185 17.95 -27.15 -5.36
N THR A 186 18.82 -28.12 -5.68
CA THR A 186 18.47 -29.56 -5.69
C THR A 186 18.27 -30.11 -4.29
N ASP A 187 19.15 -29.72 -3.36
CA ASP A 187 19.25 -30.29 -2.02
C ASP A 187 18.90 -29.25 -0.93
N ALA A 188 18.45 -28.07 -1.35
CA ALA A 188 18.19 -26.92 -0.46
C ALA A 188 19.43 -26.58 0.44
N LYS A 189 20.62 -26.85 -0.04
CA LYS A 189 21.86 -26.67 0.73
C LYS A 189 22.12 -25.20 1.01
N ALA A 190 22.48 -24.89 2.27
CA ALA A 190 22.97 -23.60 2.69
C ALA A 190 24.49 -23.68 2.92
N PHE A 191 25.17 -22.55 2.80
CA PHE A 191 26.61 -22.42 2.93
C PHE A 191 26.95 -21.28 3.89
N THR A 192 27.87 -21.53 4.81
CA THR A 192 28.52 -20.48 5.61
C THR A 192 29.44 -19.64 4.71
N GLU A 193 29.85 -18.47 5.17
CA GLU A 193 30.80 -17.61 4.46
C GLU A 193 32.11 -18.36 4.11
N LYS A 194 32.58 -19.22 4.99
CA LYS A 194 33.80 -19.99 4.77
C LYS A 194 33.60 -21.06 3.70
N GLU A 195 32.50 -21.83 3.78
CA GLU A 195 32.16 -22.82 2.76
C GLU A 195 31.93 -22.18 1.39
N ALA A 196 31.27 -21.02 1.35
CA ALA A 196 31.04 -20.29 0.13
C ALA A 196 32.32 -19.74 -0.52
N LEU A 197 33.31 -19.31 0.30
CA LEU A 197 34.62 -18.89 -0.15
C LEU A 197 35.45 -20.07 -0.67
N ASP A 198 35.53 -21.15 0.09
CA ASP A 198 36.24 -22.36 -0.27
C ASP A 198 35.68 -23.00 -1.55
N ALA A 199 34.34 -22.92 -1.72
CA ALA A 199 33.63 -23.38 -2.91
C ALA A 199 33.76 -22.43 -4.13
N LYS A 200 34.43 -21.29 -4.00
CA LYS A 200 34.51 -20.23 -5.04
C LYS A 200 33.14 -19.71 -5.49
N MET A 201 32.20 -19.63 -4.58
CA MET A 201 30.90 -18.98 -4.79
C MET A 201 30.94 -17.49 -4.47
N ILE A 202 31.82 -17.10 -3.53
CA ILE A 202 32.10 -15.69 -3.21
C ILE A 202 33.57 -15.36 -3.43
N ASP A 203 33.89 -14.08 -3.55
CA ASP A 203 35.23 -13.59 -3.88
C ASP A 203 36.06 -13.26 -2.65
N LEU A 204 35.39 -12.90 -1.53
CA LEU A 204 36.08 -12.55 -0.28
C LEU A 204 35.11 -12.50 0.92
N VAL A 205 35.73 -12.50 2.11
CA VAL A 205 35.04 -12.23 3.39
C VAL A 205 35.55 -10.90 3.92
N ALA A 206 34.64 -10.01 4.33
CA ALA A 206 34.95 -8.70 4.89
C ALA A 206 34.18 -8.47 6.20
N THR A 207 34.72 -7.70 7.12
CA THR A 207 34.12 -7.42 8.43
C THR A 207 33.23 -6.18 8.42
N SER A 208 33.39 -5.30 7.43
CA SER A 208 32.61 -4.08 7.22
C SER A 208 32.66 -3.63 5.79
N VAL A 209 31.83 -2.64 5.40
CA VAL A 209 31.92 -2.02 4.06
C VAL A 209 33.29 -1.37 3.87
N ASP A 210 33.85 -0.70 4.86
CA ASP A 210 35.19 -0.12 4.77
C ASP A 210 36.28 -1.17 4.57
N ASP A 211 36.14 -2.33 5.22
CA ASP A 211 37.07 -3.45 5.02
C ASP A 211 36.92 -4.03 3.62
N LEU A 212 35.70 -4.18 3.12
CA LEU A 212 35.39 -4.58 1.75
C LEU A 212 36.08 -3.65 0.74
N LEU A 213 35.91 -2.33 0.90
CA LEU A 213 36.50 -1.35 -0.01
C LEU A 213 38.03 -1.38 0.00
N ARG A 214 38.64 -1.54 1.18
CA ARG A 214 40.11 -1.70 1.30
C ARG A 214 40.63 -2.94 0.59
N GLN A 215 39.91 -4.07 0.70
CA GLN A 215 40.30 -5.31 0.02
C GLN A 215 40.11 -5.26 -1.48
N LEU A 216 39.21 -4.41 -1.97
CA LEU A 216 38.90 -4.24 -3.39
C LEU A 216 39.73 -3.17 -4.08
N ASP A 217 40.35 -2.25 -3.33
CA ASP A 217 41.17 -1.17 -3.91
C ASP A 217 42.34 -1.71 -4.73
N GLY A 218 42.46 -1.21 -5.94
CA GLY A 218 43.49 -1.66 -6.92
C GLY A 218 43.21 -3.03 -7.55
N ARG A 219 42.15 -3.76 -7.20
CA ARG A 219 41.78 -5.02 -7.86
C ARG A 219 41.22 -4.76 -9.25
N THR A 220 41.65 -5.61 -10.20
CA THR A 220 41.04 -5.68 -11.54
C THR A 220 39.99 -6.79 -11.56
N ILE A 221 38.75 -6.41 -11.85
CA ILE A 221 37.59 -7.30 -12.01
C ILE A 221 37.23 -7.47 -13.48
N THR A 222 36.63 -8.61 -13.80
CA THR A 222 36.07 -8.86 -15.14
C THR A 222 34.55 -8.73 -15.04
N ARG A 223 34.01 -7.79 -15.81
CA ARG A 223 32.55 -7.53 -15.86
C ARG A 223 31.82 -8.63 -16.64
N PHE A 224 30.48 -8.65 -16.55
CA PHE A 224 29.66 -9.65 -17.24
C PHE A 224 29.79 -9.59 -18.79
N ASP A 225 30.04 -8.42 -19.34
CA ASP A 225 30.31 -8.19 -20.77
C ASP A 225 31.73 -8.56 -21.20
N GLY A 226 32.57 -8.99 -20.25
CA GLY A 226 33.97 -9.35 -20.49
C GLY A 226 34.97 -8.20 -20.38
N THR A 227 34.50 -6.98 -20.16
CA THR A 227 35.39 -5.83 -19.94
C THR A 227 36.11 -5.95 -18.59
N LYS A 228 37.37 -5.45 -18.54
CA LYS A 228 38.16 -5.41 -17.32
C LYS A 228 38.19 -4.00 -16.74
N VAL A 229 37.88 -3.88 -15.47
CA VAL A 229 37.85 -2.61 -14.73
C VAL A 229 38.75 -2.74 -13.51
N THR A 230 39.70 -1.79 -13.34
CA THR A 230 40.50 -1.69 -12.11
C THR A 230 39.79 -0.71 -11.17
N LEU A 231 39.48 -1.18 -9.99
CA LEU A 231 38.77 -0.39 -8.96
C LEU A 231 39.76 0.55 -8.27
N ALA A 232 39.55 1.85 -8.38
CA ALA A 232 40.28 2.87 -7.61
C ALA A 232 39.34 3.36 -6.49
N LEU A 233 39.51 2.80 -5.29
CA LEU A 233 38.61 3.04 -4.16
C LEU A 233 39.32 3.76 -2.99
N HIS A 234 40.57 4.16 -3.19
CA HIS A 234 41.31 4.88 -2.16
C HIS A 234 40.61 6.17 -1.77
N ASN A 235 40.32 6.37 -0.48
CA ASN A 235 39.57 7.51 0.05
C ASN A 235 38.20 7.72 -0.63
N ALA A 236 37.53 6.64 -1.06
CA ALA A 236 36.22 6.74 -1.68
C ALA A 236 35.17 7.32 -0.73
N THR A 237 34.35 8.24 -1.22
CA THR A 237 33.22 8.76 -0.48
C THR A 237 32.04 7.82 -0.65
N GLN A 238 31.56 7.28 0.50
CA GLN A 238 30.37 6.45 0.51
C GLN A 238 29.12 7.35 0.52
N THR A 239 28.21 7.12 -0.41
CA THR A 239 26.91 7.78 -0.48
C THR A 239 25.82 6.72 -0.44
N SER A 240 24.96 6.78 0.55
CA SER A 240 23.78 5.94 0.59
C SER A 240 22.73 6.52 -0.36
N PHE A 241 22.17 5.66 -1.21
CA PHE A 241 21.01 6.02 -2.00
C PHE A 241 19.76 5.86 -1.15
N GLU A 242 19.04 6.93 -0.98
CA GLU A 242 17.75 6.92 -0.30
C GLU A 242 16.65 7.31 -1.28
N LEU A 243 15.53 6.60 -1.20
CA LEU A 243 14.34 6.97 -1.92
C LEU A 243 13.91 8.41 -1.57
N SER A 244 13.49 9.16 -2.55
CA SER A 244 12.89 10.48 -2.34
C SER A 244 11.65 10.38 -1.44
N ALA A 245 11.23 11.48 -0.84
CA ALA A 245 10.02 11.52 -0.01
C ALA A 245 8.77 11.01 -0.76
N ARG A 246 8.68 11.31 -2.08
CA ARG A 246 7.62 10.80 -2.95
C ARG A 246 7.68 9.28 -3.09
N GLU A 247 8.85 8.72 -3.34
CA GLU A 247 9.03 7.28 -3.50
C GLU A 247 8.81 6.53 -2.19
N LYS A 248 9.31 7.07 -1.06
CA LYS A 248 8.99 6.56 0.28
C LYS A 248 7.48 6.55 0.54
N PHE A 249 6.76 7.59 0.13
CA PHE A 249 5.30 7.62 0.24
C PHE A 249 4.64 6.56 -0.64
N LEU A 250 5.05 6.44 -1.91
CA LEU A 250 4.51 5.46 -2.84
C LEU A 250 4.82 4.02 -2.40
N SER A 251 6.02 3.75 -1.87
CA SER A 251 6.37 2.43 -1.34
C SER A 251 5.49 2.03 -0.14
N ARG A 252 5.18 2.99 0.75
CA ARG A 252 4.25 2.75 1.86
C ARG A 252 2.84 2.36 1.41
N ILE A 253 2.35 2.98 0.33
CA ILE A 253 1.01 2.67 -0.22
C ILE A 253 0.92 1.22 -0.71
N VAL A 254 2.03 0.67 -1.21
CA VAL A 254 2.10 -0.71 -1.73
C VAL A 254 2.29 -1.75 -0.61
N GLU A 255 2.52 -1.35 0.65
CA GLU A 255 2.51 -2.30 1.76
C GLU A 255 1.13 -2.98 1.89
N PRO A 256 1.07 -4.31 2.07
CA PRO A 256 -0.18 -5.07 2.16
C PRO A 256 -1.20 -4.52 3.15
N ASP A 257 -0.72 -4.10 4.31
CA ASP A 257 -1.55 -3.55 5.38
C ASP A 257 -2.18 -2.21 4.98
N ILE A 258 -1.38 -1.32 4.38
CA ILE A 258 -1.84 -0.01 3.90
C ILE A 258 -2.81 -0.18 2.73
N PHE A 259 -2.48 -1.05 1.78
CA PHE A 259 -3.38 -1.38 0.67
C PHE A 259 -4.75 -1.85 1.15
N PHE A 260 -4.79 -2.78 2.12
CA PHE A 260 -6.05 -3.27 2.69
C PHE A 260 -6.86 -2.15 3.36
N VAL A 261 -6.21 -1.31 4.17
CA VAL A 261 -6.87 -0.16 4.82
C VAL A 261 -7.42 0.82 3.77
N LEU A 262 -6.63 1.17 2.75
CA LEU A 262 -7.05 2.07 1.68
C LEU A 262 -8.25 1.50 0.89
N LEU A 263 -8.23 0.20 0.60
CA LEU A 263 -9.32 -0.48 -0.09
C LEU A 263 -10.63 -0.38 0.70
N ILE A 264 -10.58 -0.69 2.00
CA ILE A 264 -11.77 -0.65 2.87
C ILE A 264 -12.28 0.78 3.04
N LEU A 265 -11.39 1.74 3.33
CA LEU A 265 -11.77 3.16 3.44
C LEU A 265 -12.31 3.71 2.12
N GLY A 266 -11.74 3.29 1.00
CA GLY A 266 -12.20 3.67 -0.32
C GLY A 266 -13.65 3.25 -0.58
N VAL A 267 -13.95 1.97 -0.36
CA VAL A 267 -15.29 1.42 -0.58
C VAL A 267 -16.30 2.01 0.40
N LEU A 268 -15.96 2.09 1.70
CA LEU A 268 -16.86 2.67 2.72
C LEU A 268 -17.11 4.16 2.51
N GLY A 269 -16.07 4.93 2.11
CA GLY A 269 -16.22 6.35 1.84
C GLY A 269 -17.16 6.63 0.66
N LEU A 270 -16.99 5.91 -0.44
CA LEU A 270 -17.89 6.01 -1.58
C LEU A 270 -19.30 5.53 -1.26
N TYR A 271 -19.44 4.41 -0.52
CA TYR A 271 -20.75 3.94 -0.08
C TYR A 271 -21.49 4.99 0.77
N THR A 272 -20.76 5.68 1.66
CA THR A 272 -21.35 6.74 2.51
C THR A 272 -21.88 7.90 1.67
N GLU A 273 -21.14 8.35 0.64
CA GLU A 273 -21.57 9.40 -0.26
C GLU A 273 -22.79 9.00 -1.09
N PHE A 274 -22.83 7.76 -1.62
CA PHE A 274 -23.98 7.27 -2.36
C PHE A 274 -25.25 7.14 -1.52
N THR A 275 -25.11 6.83 -0.23
CA THR A 275 -26.26 6.65 0.67
C THR A 275 -26.72 7.95 1.34
N HIS A 276 -25.81 8.92 1.49
CA HIS A 276 -26.09 10.23 2.11
C HIS A 276 -25.52 11.35 1.24
N PRO A 277 -26.11 11.62 0.06
CA PRO A 277 -25.61 12.63 -0.85
C PRO A 277 -25.60 14.01 -0.17
N GLY A 278 -24.43 14.69 -0.27
CA GLY A 278 -24.19 16.01 0.32
C GLY A 278 -23.19 16.02 1.49
N VAL A 279 -22.73 14.87 1.97
CA VAL A 279 -21.64 14.76 2.95
C VAL A 279 -20.30 14.59 2.20
N ILE A 280 -19.97 15.51 1.32
CA ILE A 280 -18.90 15.45 0.31
C ILE A 280 -17.57 14.85 0.81
N ALA A 281 -17.18 15.09 2.06
CA ALA A 281 -15.87 14.70 2.59
C ALA A 281 -15.58 13.18 2.56
N PRO A 282 -16.48 12.26 2.97
CA PRO A 282 -16.23 10.82 2.89
C PRO A 282 -16.08 10.33 1.46
N GLY A 283 -16.86 10.87 0.51
CA GLY A 283 -16.78 10.51 -0.89
C GLY A 283 -15.45 10.90 -1.53
N VAL A 284 -14.96 12.13 -1.25
CA VAL A 284 -13.66 12.60 -1.73
C VAL A 284 -12.52 11.78 -1.14
N ILE A 285 -12.51 11.58 0.18
CA ILE A 285 -11.48 10.77 0.85
C ILE A 285 -11.52 9.34 0.33
N GLY A 286 -12.73 8.75 0.24
CA GLY A 286 -12.91 7.39 -0.28
C GLY A 286 -12.43 7.23 -1.72
N GLY A 287 -12.74 8.22 -2.58
CA GLY A 287 -12.24 8.25 -3.96
C GLY A 287 -10.72 8.27 -4.04
N ILE A 288 -10.05 9.12 -3.24
CA ILE A 288 -8.59 9.17 -3.18
C ILE A 288 -8.03 7.82 -2.68
N CYS A 289 -8.58 7.28 -1.59
CA CYS A 289 -8.14 5.98 -1.05
C CYS A 289 -8.28 4.86 -2.10
N LEU A 290 -9.37 4.83 -2.86
CA LEU A 290 -9.59 3.82 -3.89
C LEU A 290 -8.60 3.96 -5.05
N VAL A 291 -8.30 5.17 -5.51
CA VAL A 291 -7.29 5.41 -6.56
C VAL A 291 -5.91 4.95 -6.08
N LEU A 292 -5.53 5.23 -4.83
CA LEU A 292 -4.28 4.76 -4.24
C LEU A 292 -4.26 3.24 -4.07
N ALA A 293 -5.38 2.62 -3.70
CA ALA A 293 -5.50 1.17 -3.63
C ALA A 293 -5.36 0.51 -5.02
N LEU A 294 -5.96 1.09 -6.06
CA LEU A 294 -5.79 0.62 -7.43
C LEU A 294 -4.35 0.76 -7.92
N TYR A 295 -3.65 1.84 -7.54
CA TYR A 295 -2.22 1.98 -7.80
C TYR A 295 -1.42 0.87 -7.11
N ALA A 296 -1.64 0.62 -5.82
CA ALA A 296 -0.97 -0.45 -5.08
C ALA A 296 -1.23 -1.84 -5.69
N MET A 297 -2.46 -2.09 -6.16
CA MET A 297 -2.87 -3.34 -6.78
C MET A 297 -2.06 -3.70 -8.03
N HIS A 298 -1.47 -2.71 -8.72
CA HIS A 298 -0.61 -2.95 -9.88
C HIS A 298 0.71 -3.65 -9.50
N PHE A 299 1.21 -3.41 -8.29
CA PHE A 299 2.49 -3.96 -7.82
C PHE A 299 2.32 -5.19 -6.93
N LEU A 300 1.15 -5.39 -6.34
CA LEU A 300 0.88 -6.48 -5.42
C LEU A 300 0.28 -7.70 -6.15
N PRO A 301 0.69 -8.92 -5.80
CA PRO A 301 0.09 -10.14 -6.34
C PRO A 301 -1.30 -10.38 -5.73
N VAL A 302 -2.27 -9.54 -6.08
CA VAL A 302 -3.62 -9.54 -5.51
C VAL A 302 -4.39 -10.79 -5.93
N ASN A 303 -5.04 -11.43 -4.95
CA ASN A 303 -5.92 -12.56 -5.14
C ASN A 303 -7.39 -12.11 -5.23
N LEU A 304 -8.01 -12.31 -6.38
CA LEU A 304 -9.42 -11.96 -6.59
C LEU A 304 -10.38 -12.64 -5.60
N ALA A 305 -10.08 -13.86 -5.13
CA ALA A 305 -10.91 -14.50 -4.11
C ALA A 305 -10.91 -13.70 -2.79
N GLY A 306 -9.77 -13.14 -2.38
CA GLY A 306 -9.69 -12.24 -1.22
C GLY A 306 -10.54 -10.99 -1.42
N VAL A 307 -10.46 -10.36 -2.60
CA VAL A 307 -11.28 -9.19 -2.95
C VAL A 307 -12.77 -9.52 -2.87
N PHE A 308 -13.19 -10.65 -3.46
CA PHE A 308 -14.59 -11.07 -3.42
C PHE A 308 -15.08 -11.37 -1.99
N LEU A 309 -14.25 -11.97 -1.13
CA LEU A 309 -14.59 -12.18 0.27
C LEU A 309 -14.76 -10.86 1.04
N ILE A 310 -13.94 -9.85 0.76
CA ILE A 310 -14.06 -8.51 1.34
C ILE A 310 -15.36 -7.85 0.88
N LEU A 311 -15.65 -7.88 -0.41
CA LEU A 311 -16.89 -7.32 -0.94
C LEU A 311 -18.12 -8.04 -0.38
N LEU A 312 -18.06 -9.37 -0.20
CA LEU A 312 -19.10 -10.16 0.44
C LEU A 312 -19.29 -9.76 1.91
N ALA A 313 -18.21 -9.52 2.64
CA ALA A 313 -18.27 -9.05 4.02
C ALA A 313 -18.97 -7.68 4.12
N LEU A 314 -18.61 -6.73 3.26
CA LEU A 314 -19.25 -5.42 3.19
C LEU A 314 -20.74 -5.55 2.84
N ALA A 315 -21.07 -6.44 1.88
CA ALA A 315 -22.45 -6.73 1.54
C ALA A 315 -23.24 -7.27 2.76
N PHE A 316 -22.65 -8.18 3.54
CA PHE A 316 -23.27 -8.70 4.75
C PHE A 316 -23.50 -7.61 5.80
N PHE A 317 -22.54 -6.72 6.03
CA PHE A 317 -22.71 -5.59 6.95
C PHE A 317 -23.81 -4.62 6.48
N ILE A 318 -23.90 -4.33 5.17
CA ILE A 318 -24.96 -3.51 4.60
C ILE A 318 -26.32 -4.21 4.69
N MET A 319 -26.37 -5.51 4.43
CA MET A 319 -27.62 -6.29 4.52
C MET A 319 -28.13 -6.38 5.94
N GLU A 320 -27.27 -6.52 6.96
CA GLU A 320 -27.65 -6.50 8.36
C GLU A 320 -28.37 -5.19 8.74
N ALA A 321 -27.94 -4.05 8.18
CA ALA A 321 -28.60 -2.77 8.38
C ALA A 321 -30.03 -2.71 7.77
N LYS A 322 -30.33 -3.55 6.78
CA LYS A 322 -31.64 -3.60 6.10
C LYS A 322 -32.54 -4.73 6.60
N PHE A 323 -31.96 -5.87 6.94
CA PHE A 323 -32.65 -7.08 7.35
C PHE A 323 -32.31 -7.42 8.80
N THR A 324 -33.30 -7.77 9.61
CA THR A 324 -33.10 -8.17 11.01
C THR A 324 -32.66 -9.64 11.08
N SER A 325 -31.37 -9.89 10.83
CA SER A 325 -30.82 -11.28 10.88
C SER A 325 -30.33 -11.69 12.27
N HIS A 326 -30.57 -10.87 13.29
CA HIS A 326 -30.13 -11.09 14.68
C HIS A 326 -28.62 -11.32 14.85
N GLY A 327 -27.82 -10.69 13.99
CA GLY A 327 -26.35 -10.72 14.06
C GLY A 327 -25.69 -11.82 13.25
N VAL A 328 -26.45 -12.68 12.57
CA VAL A 328 -25.89 -13.77 11.74
C VAL A 328 -25.08 -13.19 10.57
N LEU A 329 -25.60 -12.17 9.91
CA LEU A 329 -24.88 -11.50 8.81
C LEU A 329 -23.64 -10.73 9.32
N VAL A 330 -23.70 -10.15 10.53
CA VAL A 330 -22.49 -9.53 11.13
C VAL A 330 -21.42 -10.58 11.38
N ALA A 331 -21.77 -11.72 11.97
CA ALA A 331 -20.82 -12.79 12.21
C ALA A 331 -20.20 -13.33 10.89
N GLY A 332 -21.04 -13.56 9.87
CA GLY A 332 -20.62 -13.93 8.54
C GLY A 332 -19.70 -12.86 7.89
N GLY A 333 -20.04 -11.60 8.09
CA GLY A 333 -19.24 -10.45 7.61
C GLY A 333 -17.86 -10.38 8.26
N ILE A 334 -17.77 -10.59 9.58
CA ILE A 334 -16.48 -10.64 10.29
C ILE A 334 -15.61 -11.78 9.74
N VAL A 335 -16.15 -12.99 9.66
CA VAL A 335 -15.41 -14.15 9.14
C VAL A 335 -14.98 -13.93 7.71
N SER A 336 -15.88 -13.44 6.85
CA SER A 336 -15.58 -13.17 5.45
C SER A 336 -14.54 -12.07 5.27
N MET A 337 -14.57 -11.00 6.10
CA MET A 337 -13.57 -9.91 6.06
C MET A 337 -12.18 -10.40 6.48
N LEU A 338 -12.09 -11.16 7.56
CA LEU A 338 -10.82 -11.71 8.05
C LEU A 338 -10.21 -12.69 7.03
N LEU A 339 -11.02 -13.63 6.51
CA LEU A 339 -10.56 -14.54 5.45
C LEU A 339 -10.19 -13.78 4.18
N GLY A 340 -10.97 -12.75 3.82
CA GLY A 340 -10.70 -11.90 2.69
C GLY A 340 -9.37 -11.16 2.82
N ALA A 341 -9.08 -10.59 3.98
CA ALA A 341 -7.80 -9.94 4.27
C ALA A 341 -6.62 -10.92 4.20
N MET A 342 -6.76 -12.11 4.79
CA MET A 342 -5.71 -13.14 4.77
C MET A 342 -5.44 -13.69 3.37
N PHE A 343 -6.47 -13.77 2.52
CA PHE A 343 -6.34 -14.26 1.13
C PHE A 343 -6.13 -13.15 0.11
N LEU A 344 -6.09 -11.88 0.54
CA LEU A 344 -6.02 -10.73 -0.36
C LEU A 344 -4.74 -10.72 -1.20
N ILE A 345 -3.62 -11.10 -0.60
CA ILE A 345 -2.31 -11.11 -1.25
C ILE A 345 -1.78 -12.53 -1.32
N ARG A 346 -1.32 -12.92 -2.50
CA ARG A 346 -0.66 -14.20 -2.75
C ARG A 346 0.81 -14.08 -2.37
N SER A 347 1.17 -14.43 -1.15
CA SER A 347 2.56 -14.49 -0.76
C SER A 347 3.10 -15.92 -0.82
N PRO A 348 4.25 -16.16 -1.47
CA PRO A 348 4.97 -17.41 -1.38
C PRO A 348 5.72 -17.59 -0.06
N LEU A 349 5.89 -16.52 0.71
CA LEU A 349 6.62 -16.51 1.97
C LEU A 349 5.67 -16.26 3.13
N THR A 350 5.91 -16.95 4.24
CA THR A 350 5.23 -16.69 5.51
C THR A 350 5.65 -15.30 6.02
N GLY A 351 4.71 -14.35 6.00
CA GLY A 351 4.93 -13.00 6.50
C GLY A 351 4.54 -11.87 5.55
N PHE A 352 4.58 -12.11 4.23
CA PHE A 352 4.14 -11.10 3.27
C PHE A 352 2.64 -11.21 2.98
N GLY A 353 1.88 -10.35 3.58
CA GLY A 353 0.41 -10.32 3.43
C GLY A 353 -0.18 -9.35 4.44
N VAL A 354 -1.51 -9.24 4.44
CA VAL A 354 -2.19 -8.42 5.43
C VAL A 354 -2.02 -9.04 6.82
N SER A 355 -1.47 -8.27 7.76
CA SER A 355 -1.30 -8.67 9.14
C SER A 355 -2.65 -8.99 9.79
N PHE A 356 -2.73 -10.12 10.53
CA PHE A 356 -3.94 -10.49 11.26
C PHE A 356 -4.43 -9.40 12.21
N PHE A 357 -3.50 -8.69 12.86
CA PHE A 357 -3.84 -7.60 13.77
C PHE A 357 -4.42 -6.39 13.02
N VAL A 358 -3.92 -6.06 11.84
CA VAL A 358 -4.47 -5.00 11.00
C VAL A 358 -5.83 -5.41 10.44
N ALA A 359 -5.96 -6.64 9.95
CA ALA A 359 -7.25 -7.19 9.52
C ALA A 359 -8.29 -7.11 10.64
N LEU A 360 -7.94 -7.47 11.86
CA LEU A 360 -8.81 -7.39 13.03
C LEU A 360 -9.13 -5.94 13.41
N ALA A 361 -8.12 -5.06 13.41
CA ALA A 361 -8.26 -3.64 13.75
C ALA A 361 -9.17 -2.89 12.77
N VAL A 362 -9.28 -3.33 11.52
CA VAL A 362 -10.22 -2.78 10.52
C VAL A 362 -11.59 -3.45 10.61
N THR A 363 -11.63 -4.78 10.76
CA THR A 363 -12.87 -5.55 10.77
C THR A 363 -13.75 -5.22 11.97
N LEU A 364 -13.18 -5.13 13.18
CA LEU A 364 -13.94 -4.91 14.40
C LEU A 364 -14.67 -3.55 14.41
N PRO A 365 -14.02 -2.40 14.14
CA PRO A 365 -14.71 -1.14 14.05
C PRO A 365 -15.79 -1.12 12.96
N THR A 366 -15.53 -1.73 11.80
CA THR A 366 -16.50 -1.82 10.71
C THR A 366 -17.74 -2.62 11.14
N ALA A 367 -17.56 -3.74 11.83
CA ALA A 367 -18.65 -4.53 12.38
C ALA A 367 -19.42 -3.78 13.50
N ILE A 368 -18.70 -3.10 14.39
CA ILE A 368 -19.31 -2.28 15.47
C ILE A 368 -20.15 -1.16 14.87
N ILE A 369 -19.65 -0.46 13.87
CA ILE A 369 -20.39 0.59 13.16
C ILE A 369 -21.64 -0.01 12.51
N ALA A 370 -21.54 -1.16 11.86
CA ALA A 370 -22.68 -1.84 11.25
C ALA A 370 -23.76 -2.20 12.30
N VAL A 371 -23.37 -2.76 13.45
CA VAL A 371 -24.28 -3.09 14.56
C VAL A 371 -24.88 -1.84 15.16
N PHE A 372 -24.08 -0.79 15.38
CA PHE A 372 -24.54 0.48 15.92
C PHE A 372 -25.60 1.12 15.01
N LEU A 373 -25.32 1.21 13.71
CA LEU A 373 -26.27 1.74 12.73
C LEU A 373 -27.55 0.91 12.69
N MET A 374 -27.43 -0.41 12.76
CA MET A 374 -28.57 -1.32 12.85
C MET A 374 -29.45 -1.03 14.07
N THR A 375 -28.82 -0.91 15.25
CA THR A 375 -29.57 -0.62 16.48
C THR A 375 -30.27 0.74 16.42
N MET A 376 -29.63 1.73 15.81
CA MET A 376 -30.18 3.06 15.60
C MET A 376 -31.41 3.03 14.65
N VAL A 377 -31.31 2.31 13.54
CA VAL A 377 -32.43 2.12 12.59
C VAL A 377 -33.61 1.41 13.26
N LEU A 378 -33.36 0.35 14.03
CA LEU A 378 -34.42 -0.37 14.73
C LEU A 378 -35.11 0.50 15.82
N ARG A 379 -34.34 1.33 16.53
CA ARG A 379 -34.91 2.29 17.47
C ARG A 379 -35.75 3.36 16.78
N SER A 380 -35.26 3.89 15.66
CA SER A 380 -35.96 4.90 14.86
C SER A 380 -37.32 4.39 14.33
N ARG A 381 -37.40 3.10 13.94
CA ARG A 381 -38.66 2.48 13.51
C ARG A 381 -39.67 2.35 14.61
N LYS A 382 -39.27 2.34 15.88
CA LYS A 382 -40.17 2.29 17.05
C LYS A 382 -40.61 3.67 17.52
N TRP A 383 -40.04 4.74 16.98
CA TRP A 383 -40.48 6.10 17.31
C TRP A 383 -41.84 6.35 16.67
N LYS A 384 -42.80 6.76 17.51
CA LYS A 384 -44.06 7.25 16.98
C LYS A 384 -43.78 8.48 16.12
N PRO A 385 -44.47 8.61 14.98
CA PRO A 385 -44.33 9.82 14.19
C PRO A 385 -44.73 11.02 15.05
N ALA A 386 -43.78 11.97 15.23
CA ALA A 386 -43.99 13.18 16.02
C ALA A 386 -44.73 14.29 15.23
N THR A 387 -45.15 14.01 14.01
CA THR A 387 -45.83 14.96 13.13
C THR A 387 -46.89 14.24 12.28
N GLY A 388 -48.00 14.91 12.05
CA GLY A 388 -49.07 14.43 11.19
C GLY A 388 -50.27 13.86 11.91
N LYS A 389 -51.24 13.30 11.18
CA LYS A 389 -52.52 12.84 11.69
C LYS A 389 -52.42 11.78 12.80
N GLU A 390 -51.39 10.97 12.81
CA GLU A 390 -51.19 9.89 13.80
C GLU A 390 -50.75 10.41 15.17
N GLU A 391 -50.17 11.63 15.25
CA GLU A 391 -49.78 12.28 16.49
C GLU A 391 -51.00 12.64 17.34
N LEU A 392 -52.08 13.05 16.66
CA LEU A 392 -53.30 13.48 17.34
C LEU A 392 -54.13 12.32 17.89
N LEU A 393 -53.88 11.09 17.47
CA LEU A 393 -54.63 9.92 17.96
C LEU A 393 -54.28 9.61 19.42
N GLY A 394 -55.28 9.73 20.30
CA GLY A 394 -55.10 9.50 21.74
C GLY A 394 -54.74 10.76 22.53
N GLU A 395 -54.49 11.89 21.84
CA GLU A 395 -54.22 13.18 22.48
C GLU A 395 -55.49 13.79 23.13
N GLN A 396 -55.24 14.66 24.10
CA GLN A 396 -56.30 15.37 24.81
C GLN A 396 -56.47 16.77 24.25
N GLY A 397 -57.71 17.13 24.05
CA GLY A 397 -58.09 18.48 23.61
C GLY A 397 -59.21 19.06 24.47
N THR A 398 -59.42 20.36 24.35
CA THR A 398 -60.49 21.05 25.05
C THR A 398 -61.55 21.52 24.06
N VAL A 399 -62.80 21.25 24.34
CA VAL A 399 -63.96 21.72 23.56
C VAL A 399 -64.05 23.24 23.63
N VAL A 400 -64.04 23.93 22.48
CA VAL A 400 -64.11 25.40 22.39
C VAL A 400 -65.53 25.86 22.15
N GLU A 401 -66.27 25.12 21.32
CA GLU A 401 -67.69 25.42 21.04
C GLU A 401 -68.57 24.23 21.43
N ALA A 402 -69.80 24.49 21.81
CA ALA A 402 -70.76 23.43 22.20
C ALA A 402 -70.91 22.41 21.04
N LEU A 403 -70.70 21.15 21.34
CA LEU A 403 -70.78 20.03 20.45
C LEU A 403 -72.11 19.33 20.64
N ALA A 404 -73.03 19.43 19.72
CA ALA A 404 -74.27 18.63 19.76
C ALA A 404 -73.94 17.19 19.28
N GLU A 405 -74.80 16.24 19.67
CA GLU A 405 -74.66 14.86 19.25
C GLU A 405 -74.53 14.73 17.75
N ASN A 406 -73.43 14.07 17.31
CA ASN A 406 -73.06 13.89 15.88
C ASN A 406 -72.83 15.17 15.05
N ALA A 407 -72.82 16.36 15.65
CA ALA A 407 -72.51 17.63 14.99
C ALA A 407 -70.99 17.89 15.01
N GLU A 408 -70.54 18.78 14.16
CA GLU A 408 -69.17 19.25 14.10
C GLU A 408 -69.00 20.54 14.90
N ALA A 409 -67.96 20.62 15.72
CA ALA A 409 -67.55 21.85 16.39
C ALA A 409 -66.00 21.90 16.51
N MET A 410 -65.49 23.00 17.03
CA MET A 410 -64.05 23.22 17.14
C MET A 410 -63.54 22.78 18.51
N ILE A 411 -62.48 22.02 18.52
CA ILE A 411 -61.74 21.68 19.75
C ILE A 411 -60.29 22.23 19.61
N ARG A 412 -59.64 22.48 20.73
CA ARG A 412 -58.24 22.95 20.80
C ARG A 412 -57.33 21.80 21.26
N ILE A 413 -56.37 21.47 20.43
CA ILE A 413 -55.32 20.47 20.73
C ILE A 413 -53.98 21.13 20.46
N HIS A 414 -52.99 21.08 21.35
CA HIS A 414 -51.68 21.67 21.25
C HIS A 414 -51.66 23.15 20.79
N GLY A 415 -52.75 23.89 21.15
CA GLY A 415 -52.90 25.31 20.75
C GLY A 415 -53.53 25.53 19.38
N GLU A 416 -53.77 24.51 18.59
CA GLU A 416 -54.41 24.56 17.28
C GLU A 416 -55.93 24.23 17.39
N LEU A 417 -56.71 24.80 16.48
CA LEU A 417 -58.15 24.53 16.38
C LEU A 417 -58.42 23.45 15.33
N TRP A 418 -59.07 22.37 15.77
CA TRP A 418 -59.43 21.24 14.92
C TRP A 418 -60.91 21.00 14.89
N ARG A 419 -61.42 20.58 13.74
CA ARG A 419 -62.84 20.15 13.64
C ARG A 419 -63.01 18.79 14.28
N ALA A 420 -63.94 18.67 15.20
CA ALA A 420 -64.22 17.44 15.88
C ALA A 420 -65.68 17.08 15.87
N GLN A 421 -65.98 15.81 15.94
CA GLN A 421 -67.33 15.23 16.09
C GLN A 421 -67.33 14.26 17.29
N SER A 422 -68.42 14.31 18.06
CA SER A 422 -68.63 13.40 19.17
C SER A 422 -69.98 12.72 19.05
N SER A 423 -70.03 11.46 19.53
CA SER A 423 -71.31 10.71 19.68
C SER A 423 -72.15 11.14 20.83
N GLN A 424 -71.71 12.07 21.68
CA GLN A 424 -72.43 12.62 22.83
C GLN A 424 -72.34 14.14 22.82
N PRO A 425 -73.33 14.84 23.27
CA PRO A 425 -73.30 16.29 23.39
C PRO A 425 -72.24 16.71 24.44
N LEU A 426 -71.38 17.69 24.06
CA LEU A 426 -70.31 18.20 24.93
C LEU A 426 -70.41 19.71 25.07
N THR A 427 -70.14 20.19 26.29
CA THR A 427 -70.16 21.64 26.63
C THR A 427 -68.74 22.22 26.48
N PRO A 428 -68.61 23.53 26.16
CA PRO A 428 -67.32 24.21 26.13
C PRO A 428 -66.55 24.02 27.45
N GLY A 429 -65.22 23.79 27.34
CA GLY A 429 -64.31 23.56 28.46
C GLY A 429 -64.13 22.10 28.85
N VAL A 430 -64.94 21.16 28.35
CA VAL A 430 -64.79 19.73 28.60
C VAL A 430 -63.49 19.20 27.88
N THR A 431 -62.71 18.40 28.62
CA THR A 431 -61.59 17.69 28.11
C THR A 431 -62.00 16.43 27.35
N VAL A 432 -61.53 16.27 26.13
CA VAL A 432 -61.89 15.15 25.29
C VAL A 432 -60.62 14.44 24.79
N LYS A 433 -60.74 13.17 24.45
CA LYS A 433 -59.68 12.37 23.86
C LYS A 433 -60.01 12.05 22.41
N VAL A 434 -59.04 12.18 21.53
CA VAL A 434 -59.13 11.79 20.11
C VAL A 434 -59.11 10.28 19.98
N VAL A 435 -60.20 9.68 19.47
CA VAL A 435 -60.31 8.22 19.28
C VAL A 435 -60.17 7.77 17.86
N ARG A 436 -60.43 8.63 16.89
CA ARG A 436 -60.31 8.35 15.46
C ARG A 436 -60.11 9.64 14.67
N ILE A 437 -59.39 9.54 13.57
CA ILE A 437 -59.14 10.65 12.64
C ILE A 437 -59.58 10.23 11.23
N ASP A 438 -60.36 11.09 10.59
CA ASP A 438 -60.81 10.90 9.23
C ASP A 438 -60.60 12.19 8.41
N GLY A 439 -59.57 12.19 7.56
CA GLY A 439 -59.16 13.39 6.85
C GLY A 439 -58.64 14.48 7.80
N LEU A 440 -59.34 15.62 7.87
CA LEU A 440 -59.09 16.75 8.81
C LEU A 440 -60.08 16.78 9.96
N LYS A 441 -60.92 15.75 10.13
CA LYS A 441 -61.95 15.64 11.14
C LYS A 441 -61.49 14.68 12.24
N LEU A 442 -61.61 15.09 13.47
CA LEU A 442 -61.29 14.30 14.66
C LEU A 442 -62.60 13.74 15.26
N PHE A 443 -62.59 12.48 15.65
CA PHE A 443 -63.65 11.88 16.44
C PHE A 443 -63.18 11.83 17.89
N VAL A 444 -63.99 12.41 18.80
CA VAL A 444 -63.56 12.57 20.19
C VAL A 444 -64.60 11.98 21.15
N GLN A 445 -64.11 11.59 22.34
CA GLN A 445 -64.90 11.14 23.43
C GLN A 445 -64.53 11.92 24.70
N PRO A 446 -65.49 12.22 25.63
CA PRO A 446 -65.15 12.81 26.91
C PRO A 446 -64.24 11.87 27.71
N LEU A 447 -63.34 12.46 28.46
CA LEU A 447 -62.45 11.76 29.38
C LEU A 447 -63.14 11.38 30.66
#